data_3a24af8713d6318c358e7ca05804edc7
#
_entry.id   3a24af8713d6318c358e7ca05804edc7
#
_cell.length_a   1.000
_cell.length_b   1.000
_cell.length_c   1.000
_cell.angle_alpha   90.00
_cell.angle_beta   90.00
_cell.angle_gamma   90.00
#
_symmetry.space_group_name_H-M   'P 1'
#
loop_
_entity.id
_entity.type
_entity.pdbx_description
1 polymer ?
#
loop_
_entity_poly.entity_id
_entity_poly.type
_entity_poly.pdbx_seq_one_letter_code
_entity_poly.pdbx_strand_id
1 'polypeptide(L)'
;KKEAEETAMKYLERVGLADKAGAYPQNLSGGQQQRVAIARALCTKQKLILFDEPTSALDPEMVQEVLDVMVGLSKENITMVCVTHEMGFARQVADRVIFMDGGYIVEEGTPEHFFTNPENERTKAFLSKILH
;
A
#
# COMPACT_ATOMS: atom_id res chain seq x y z
N LYS A 1 2.44 -29.10 -6.73
CA LYS A 1 3.61 -28.34 -7.19
C LYS A 1 3.29 -27.49 -8.41
N LYS A 2 2.73 -28.09 -9.46
CA LYS A 2 2.37 -27.37 -10.69
C LYS A 2 1.36 -26.26 -10.41
N GLU A 3 0.33 -26.56 -9.62
CA GLU A 3 -0.69 -25.59 -9.24
C GLU A 3 -0.08 -24.41 -8.46
N ALA A 4 0.86 -24.69 -7.57
CA ALA A 4 1.55 -23.64 -6.81
C ALA A 4 2.37 -22.73 -7.72
N GLU A 5 3.04 -23.32 -8.70
CA GLU A 5 3.82 -22.55 -9.67
C GLU A 5 2.94 -21.67 -10.55
N GLU A 6 1.80 -22.19 -10.98
CA GLU A 6 0.83 -21.42 -11.77
C GLU A 6 0.27 -20.25 -10.97
N THR A 7 -0.06 -20.49 -9.70
CA THR A 7 -0.56 -19.43 -8.81
C THR A 7 0.51 -18.35 -8.59
N ALA A 8 1.75 -18.78 -8.34
CA ALA A 8 2.86 -17.84 -8.13
C ALA A 8 3.07 -16.98 -9.37
N MET A 9 3.08 -17.58 -10.56
CA MET A 9 3.26 -16.83 -11.80
C MET A 9 2.13 -15.85 -12.04
N LYS A 10 0.90 -16.23 -11.74
CA LYS A 10 -0.27 -15.36 -11.86
C LYS A 10 -0.09 -14.08 -11.06
N TYR A 11 0.35 -14.21 -9.81
CA TYR A 11 0.51 -13.03 -8.96
C TYR A 11 1.81 -12.25 -9.23
N LEU A 12 2.86 -12.90 -9.71
CA LEU A 12 4.04 -12.19 -10.20
C LEU A 12 3.69 -11.31 -11.41
N GLU A 13 2.90 -11.86 -12.32
CA GLU A 13 2.40 -11.11 -13.47
C GLU A 13 1.55 -9.93 -13.01
N ARG A 14 0.73 -10.16 -11.99
CA ARG A 14 -0.14 -9.15 -11.40
C ARG A 14 0.63 -7.94 -10.86
N VAL A 15 1.81 -8.16 -10.31
CA VAL A 15 2.67 -7.10 -9.77
C VAL A 15 3.74 -6.64 -10.75
N GLY A 16 3.67 -7.13 -12.00
CA GLY A 16 4.58 -6.69 -13.07
C GLY A 16 5.96 -7.34 -13.05
N LEU A 17 6.10 -8.50 -12.45
CA LEU A 17 7.39 -9.17 -12.26
C LEU A 17 7.46 -10.57 -12.85
N ALA A 18 6.64 -10.89 -13.85
CA ALA A 18 6.66 -12.20 -14.47
C ALA A 18 8.04 -12.56 -15.03
N ASP A 19 8.76 -11.58 -15.59
CA ASP A 19 10.10 -11.75 -16.14
C ASP A 19 11.18 -11.95 -15.08
N LYS A 20 10.85 -11.77 -13.80
CA LYS A 20 11.77 -11.91 -12.68
C LYS A 20 11.55 -13.19 -11.88
N ALA A 21 10.73 -14.12 -12.39
CA ALA A 21 10.39 -15.36 -11.68
C ALA A 21 11.62 -16.21 -11.34
N GLY A 22 12.65 -16.19 -12.18
CA GLY A 22 13.89 -16.93 -11.94
C GLY A 22 14.95 -16.18 -11.14
N ALA A 23 14.69 -14.92 -10.77
CA ALA A 23 15.68 -14.09 -10.06
C ALA A 23 15.69 -14.40 -8.57
N TYR A 24 16.85 -14.23 -7.95
CA TYR A 24 16.97 -14.32 -6.50
C TYR A 24 16.65 -12.95 -5.87
N PRO A 25 16.10 -12.94 -4.65
CA PRO A 25 15.73 -11.66 -3.99
C PRO A 25 16.83 -10.63 -3.92
N GLN A 26 18.06 -11.05 -3.69
CA GLN A 26 19.19 -10.13 -3.60
C GLN A 26 19.51 -9.41 -4.92
N ASN A 27 19.00 -9.94 -6.04
CA ASN A 27 19.21 -9.35 -7.37
C ASN A 27 18.04 -8.46 -7.80
N LEU A 28 17.08 -8.22 -6.90
CA LEU A 28 15.92 -7.36 -7.15
C LEU A 28 16.12 -5.99 -6.50
N SER A 29 15.56 -4.95 -7.11
CA SER A 29 15.51 -3.63 -6.49
C SER A 29 14.61 -3.67 -5.25
N GLY A 30 14.71 -2.65 -4.40
CA GLY A 30 13.85 -2.53 -3.23
C GLY A 30 12.36 -2.54 -3.59
N GLY A 31 11.99 -1.80 -4.64
CA GLY A 31 10.61 -1.77 -5.11
C GLY A 31 10.15 -3.13 -5.67
N GLN A 32 11.05 -3.82 -6.38
CA GLN A 32 10.75 -5.16 -6.86
C GLN A 32 10.57 -6.15 -5.72
N GLN A 33 11.43 -6.08 -4.70
CA GLN A 33 11.30 -6.93 -3.51
C GLN A 33 9.97 -6.67 -2.80
N GLN A 34 9.57 -5.42 -2.70
CA GLN A 34 8.31 -5.05 -2.07
C GLN A 34 7.11 -5.59 -2.87
N ARG A 35 7.17 -5.52 -4.20
CA ARG A 35 6.11 -6.10 -5.03
C ARG A 35 6.05 -7.62 -4.92
N VAL A 36 7.19 -8.29 -4.76
CA VAL A 36 7.21 -9.73 -4.50
C VAL A 36 6.52 -10.04 -3.17
N ALA A 37 6.77 -9.24 -2.14
CA ALA A 37 6.13 -9.41 -0.84
C ALA A 37 4.61 -9.30 -0.97
N ILE A 38 4.12 -8.35 -1.78
CA ILE A 38 2.69 -8.20 -2.05
C ILE A 38 2.15 -9.44 -2.78
N ALA A 39 2.85 -9.90 -3.82
CA ALA A 39 2.46 -11.09 -4.57
C ALA A 39 2.38 -12.32 -3.64
N ARG A 40 3.33 -12.45 -2.73
CA ARG A 40 3.34 -13.54 -1.74
C ARG A 40 2.10 -13.50 -0.85
N ALA A 41 1.73 -12.33 -0.38
CA ALA A 41 0.51 -12.17 0.42
C ALA A 41 -0.73 -12.56 -0.39
N LEU A 42 -0.79 -12.18 -1.67
CA LEU A 42 -1.92 -12.50 -2.55
C LEU A 42 -2.06 -14.01 -2.80
N CYS A 43 -0.93 -14.73 -2.85
CA CYS A 43 -0.95 -16.18 -3.09
C CYS A 43 -1.70 -16.96 -2.01
N THR A 44 -1.80 -16.41 -0.80
CA THR A 44 -2.52 -17.06 0.30
C THR A 44 -4.01 -16.80 0.26
N LYS A 45 -4.47 -16.01 -0.72
CA LYS A 45 -5.90 -15.69 -0.95
C LYS A 45 -6.58 -15.13 0.30
N GLN A 46 -5.89 -14.24 0.99
CA GLN A 46 -6.43 -13.61 2.19
C GLN A 46 -7.54 -12.62 1.85
N LYS A 47 -8.50 -12.47 2.75
CA LYS A 47 -9.56 -11.47 2.63
C LYS A 47 -9.13 -10.11 3.15
N LEU A 48 -8.06 -10.08 3.93
CA LEU A 48 -7.52 -8.86 4.55
C LEU A 48 -6.01 -8.86 4.39
N ILE A 49 -5.46 -7.76 3.91
CA ILE A 49 -4.01 -7.56 3.81
C ILE A 49 -3.65 -6.32 4.61
N LEU A 50 -2.61 -6.43 5.42
CA LEU A 50 -2.06 -5.33 6.20
C LEU A 50 -0.78 -4.84 5.55
N PHE A 51 -0.72 -3.53 5.29
CA PHE A 51 0.48 -2.87 4.76
C PHE A 51 1.01 -1.92 5.84
N ASP A 52 2.22 -2.15 6.30
CA ASP A 52 2.85 -1.30 7.30
C ASP A 52 3.97 -0.49 6.66
N GLU A 53 3.65 0.74 6.28
CA GLU A 53 4.56 1.67 5.61
C GLU A 53 5.30 1.03 4.42
N PRO A 54 4.56 0.53 3.41
CA PRO A 54 5.15 -0.27 2.35
C PRO A 54 6.16 0.47 1.47
N THR A 55 6.19 1.79 1.51
CA THR A 55 7.10 2.60 0.68
C THR A 55 8.16 3.35 1.48
N SER A 56 8.17 3.24 2.82
CA SER A 56 9.02 4.07 3.68
C SER A 56 10.51 3.86 3.47
N ALA A 57 10.93 2.65 3.10
CA ALA A 57 12.34 2.30 2.91
C ALA A 57 12.77 2.36 1.45
N LEU A 58 11.93 2.90 0.56
CA LEU A 58 12.20 2.91 -0.88
C LEU A 58 12.67 4.28 -1.36
N ASP A 59 13.51 4.27 -2.40
CA ASP A 59 13.86 5.50 -3.11
C ASP A 59 12.61 6.05 -3.81
N PRO A 60 12.50 7.37 -3.97
CA PRO A 60 11.32 7.98 -4.60
C PRO A 60 10.96 7.39 -5.97
N GLU A 61 11.96 6.96 -6.73
CA GLU A 61 11.73 6.34 -8.05
C GLU A 61 10.95 5.03 -7.95
N MET A 62 11.12 4.31 -6.84
CA MET A 62 10.51 3.00 -6.63
C MET A 62 9.14 3.08 -5.98
N VAL A 63 8.85 4.19 -5.30
CA VAL A 63 7.61 4.38 -4.56
C VAL A 63 6.39 4.24 -5.46
N GLN A 64 6.43 4.90 -6.61
CA GLN A 64 5.26 4.92 -7.51
C GLN A 64 4.90 3.53 -8.03
N GLU A 65 5.90 2.71 -8.34
CA GLU A 65 5.66 1.34 -8.82
C GLU A 65 4.88 0.52 -7.81
N VAL A 66 5.23 0.65 -6.52
CA VAL A 66 4.55 -0.07 -5.44
C VAL A 66 3.14 0.49 -5.23
N LEU A 67 3.00 1.82 -5.22
CA LEU A 67 1.69 2.45 -5.07
C LEU A 67 0.75 2.08 -6.20
N ASP A 68 1.24 2.00 -7.44
CA ASP A 68 0.41 1.62 -8.59
C ASP A 68 -0.17 0.21 -8.43
N VAL A 69 0.64 -0.72 -7.91
CA VAL A 69 0.16 -2.08 -7.61
C VAL A 69 -0.94 -2.02 -6.54
N MET A 70 -0.74 -1.23 -5.50
CA MET A 70 -1.72 -1.10 -4.42
C MET A 70 -3.01 -0.44 -4.89
N VAL A 71 -2.92 0.56 -5.77
CA VAL A 71 -4.09 1.18 -6.39
C VAL A 71 -4.90 0.13 -7.16
N GLY A 72 -4.20 -0.71 -7.94
CA GLY A 72 -4.84 -1.80 -8.67
C GLY A 72 -5.58 -2.76 -7.74
N LEU A 73 -4.96 -3.11 -6.62
CA LEU A 73 -5.57 -4.01 -5.63
C LEU A 73 -6.79 -3.38 -4.94
N SER A 74 -6.78 -2.07 -4.76
CA SER A 74 -7.88 -1.36 -4.10
C SER A 74 -9.19 -1.46 -4.87
N LYS A 75 -9.12 -1.79 -6.15
CA LYS A 75 -10.30 -1.94 -7.03
C LYS A 75 -10.90 -3.34 -6.95
N GLU A 76 -10.31 -4.23 -6.18
CA GLU A 76 -10.80 -5.59 -6.00
C GLU A 76 -11.48 -5.73 -4.64
N ASN A 77 -12.12 -6.87 -4.42
CA ASN A 77 -12.82 -7.15 -3.16
C ASN A 77 -11.88 -7.65 -2.06
N ILE A 78 -10.75 -6.98 -1.90
CA ILE A 78 -9.79 -7.30 -0.84
C ILE A 78 -9.79 -6.14 0.15
N THR A 79 -10.03 -6.44 1.41
CA THR A 79 -9.93 -5.43 2.45
C THR A 79 -8.45 -5.15 2.74
N MET A 80 -8.07 -3.89 2.70
CA MET A 80 -6.69 -3.48 2.98
C MET A 80 -6.67 -2.48 4.13
N VAL A 81 -5.76 -2.69 5.06
CA VAL A 81 -5.44 -1.70 6.09
C VAL A 81 -4.00 -1.27 5.84
N CYS A 82 -3.80 0.02 5.62
CA CYS A 82 -2.51 0.55 5.21
C CYS A 82 -2.06 1.67 6.13
N VAL A 83 -0.89 1.49 6.75
CA VAL A 83 -0.22 2.56 7.49
C VAL A 83 0.72 3.23 6.49
N THR A 84 0.51 4.52 6.21
CA THR A 84 1.25 5.20 5.16
C THR A 84 1.42 6.69 5.44
N HIS A 85 2.47 7.27 4.91
CA HIS A 85 2.68 8.71 4.85
C HIS A 85 2.37 9.26 3.45
N GLU A 86 1.97 8.39 2.54
CA GLU A 86 1.65 8.77 1.16
C GLU A 86 0.22 9.30 1.08
N MET A 87 0.07 10.59 1.32
CA MET A 87 -1.26 11.20 1.44
C MET A 87 -2.02 11.24 0.12
N GLY A 88 -1.32 11.41 -1.01
CA GLY A 88 -1.96 11.34 -2.32
C GLY A 88 -2.57 9.98 -2.59
N PHE A 89 -1.85 8.92 -2.24
CA PHE A 89 -2.34 7.55 -2.34
C PHE A 89 -3.55 7.33 -1.43
N ALA A 90 -3.44 7.74 -0.16
CA ALA A 90 -4.53 7.58 0.80
C ALA A 90 -5.80 8.28 0.32
N ARG A 91 -5.65 9.51 -0.19
CA ARG A 91 -6.78 10.27 -0.72
C ARG A 91 -7.44 9.60 -1.92
N GLN A 92 -6.62 8.97 -2.77
CA GLN A 92 -7.10 8.33 -3.99
C GLN A 92 -7.87 7.04 -3.72
N VAL A 93 -7.40 6.22 -2.78
CA VAL A 93 -7.88 4.84 -2.65
C VAL A 93 -8.65 4.53 -1.38
N ALA A 94 -8.48 5.31 -0.32
CA ALA A 94 -9.08 4.96 0.96
C ALA A 94 -10.59 5.14 0.94
N ASP A 95 -11.29 4.20 1.55
CA ASP A 95 -12.71 4.37 1.87
C ASP A 95 -12.85 5.06 3.22
N ARG A 96 -11.84 4.90 4.07
CA ARG A 96 -11.83 5.44 5.42
C ARG A 96 -10.40 5.79 5.81
N VAL A 97 -10.22 6.95 6.40
CA VAL A 97 -8.91 7.43 6.87
C VAL A 97 -8.96 7.57 8.39
N ILE A 98 -7.92 7.07 9.05
CA ILE A 98 -7.79 7.14 10.51
C ILE A 98 -6.46 7.81 10.82
N PHE A 99 -6.51 8.90 11.58
CA PHE A 99 -5.30 9.58 12.05
C PHE A 99 -5.03 9.20 13.50
N MET A 100 -3.82 8.71 13.74
CA MET A 100 -3.39 8.28 15.08
C MET A 100 -2.22 9.12 15.56
N ASP A 101 -2.21 9.41 16.85
CA ASP A 101 -1.10 10.11 17.48
C ASP A 101 -1.05 9.72 18.97
N GLY A 102 0.17 9.48 19.45
CA GLY A 102 0.37 9.12 20.86
C GLY A 102 -0.35 7.85 21.31
N GLY A 103 -0.58 6.93 20.39
CA GLY A 103 -1.28 5.68 20.69
C GLY A 103 -2.80 5.76 20.68
N TYR A 104 -3.34 6.91 20.28
CA TYR A 104 -4.79 7.14 20.25
C TYR A 104 -5.27 7.47 18.86
N ILE A 105 -6.54 7.13 18.58
CA ILE A 105 -7.21 7.58 17.35
C ILE A 105 -7.64 9.04 17.61
N VAL A 106 -7.10 9.93 16.80
CA VAL A 106 -7.39 11.38 16.91
C VAL A 106 -8.62 11.75 16.10
N GLU A 107 -8.69 11.25 14.88
CA GLU A 107 -9.80 11.55 13.99
C GLU A 107 -9.94 10.44 12.94
N GLU A 108 -11.18 10.17 12.51
CA GLU A 108 -11.44 9.25 11.42
C GLU A 108 -12.60 9.74 10.58
N GLY A 109 -12.63 9.34 9.31
CA GLY A 109 -13.69 9.73 8.41
C GLY A 109 -13.38 9.33 6.98
N THR A 110 -14.21 9.83 6.05
CA THR A 110 -13.97 9.64 4.63
C THR A 110 -12.73 10.44 4.20
N PRO A 111 -12.08 10.08 3.08
CA PRO A 111 -10.97 10.88 2.58
C PRO A 111 -11.34 12.33 2.36
N GLU A 112 -12.53 12.59 1.82
CA GLU A 112 -13.00 13.96 1.58
C GLU A 112 -13.06 14.74 2.87
N HIS A 113 -13.70 14.19 3.91
CA HIS A 113 -13.80 14.85 5.21
C HIS A 113 -12.41 15.09 5.80
N PHE A 114 -11.57 14.05 5.82
CA PHE A 114 -10.25 14.12 6.44
C PHE A 114 -9.35 15.16 5.78
N PHE A 115 -9.30 15.19 4.45
CA PHE A 115 -8.36 16.03 3.71
C PHE A 115 -8.88 17.45 3.46
N THR A 116 -10.18 17.65 3.40
CA THR A 116 -10.74 18.97 3.06
C THR A 116 -11.42 19.67 4.24
N ASN A 117 -11.93 18.93 5.22
CA ASN A 117 -12.68 19.49 6.32
C ASN A 117 -12.45 18.75 7.64
N PRO A 118 -11.19 18.59 8.07
CA PRO A 118 -10.91 17.93 9.34
C PRO A 118 -11.42 18.77 10.50
N GLU A 119 -11.87 18.12 11.58
CA GLU A 119 -12.42 18.79 12.75
C GLU A 119 -11.38 19.01 13.84
N ASN A 120 -10.47 18.07 14.02
CA ASN A 120 -9.49 18.12 15.09
C ASN A 120 -8.31 19.03 14.73
N GLU A 121 -7.92 19.91 15.64
CA GLU A 121 -6.80 20.82 15.43
C GLU A 121 -5.47 20.09 15.18
N ARG A 122 -5.27 18.93 15.81
CA ARG A 122 -4.08 18.12 15.62
C ARG A 122 -4.02 17.59 14.20
N THR A 123 -5.15 17.18 13.64
CA THR A 123 -5.27 16.73 12.25
C THR A 123 -4.93 17.87 11.28
N LYS A 124 -5.48 19.04 11.54
CA LYS A 124 -5.22 20.24 10.72
C LYS A 124 -3.74 20.58 10.70
N ALA A 125 -3.08 20.53 11.86
CA ALA A 125 -1.66 20.81 11.97
C ALA A 125 -0.82 19.79 11.21
N PHE A 126 -1.17 18.52 11.31
CA PHE A 126 -0.50 17.44 10.58
C PHE A 126 -0.60 17.63 9.07
N LEU A 127 -1.81 17.85 8.57
CA LEU A 127 -2.05 18.03 7.14
C LEU A 127 -1.37 19.29 6.61
N SER A 128 -1.35 20.35 7.39
CA SER A 128 -0.67 21.59 7.03
C SER A 128 0.83 21.37 6.75
N LYS A 129 1.47 20.49 7.50
CA LYS A 129 2.90 20.20 7.32
C LYS A 129 3.17 19.29 6.13
N ILE A 130 2.29 18.35 5.84
CA ILE A 130 2.52 17.34 4.82
C ILE A 130 2.11 17.81 3.42
N LEU A 131 1.04 18.58 3.31
CA LEU A 131 0.51 19.02 2.03
C LEU A 131 1.19 20.28 1.45
N HIS A 132 2.22 20.76 2.11
CA HIS A 132 2.99 21.91 1.62
C HIS A 132 4.39 21.53 1.16
#